data_a6fb23fee0fee80941f5fd3b7c3409ee
#
_entry.id   a6fb23fee0fee80941f5fd3b7c3409ee
#
_cell.length_a   1.000
_cell.length_b   1.000
_cell.length_c   1.000
_cell.angle_alpha   90.00
_cell.angle_beta   90.00
_cell.angle_gamma   90.00
#
_symmetry.space_group_name_H-M   'P 1'
#
loop_
_entity.id
_entity.type
_entity.pdbx_description
1 polymer ?
#
loop_
_entity_poly.entity_id
_entity_poly.type
_entity_poly.pdbx_seq_one_letter_code
_entity_poly.pdbx_strand_id
1 'polypeptide(L)'
;TLMLFSADWSFRTESAWRVSKGGELLFACWDDDALDHVSELLGLSIVEVGWLIDAQPIDPFFKLSDGRVLNTFCSSSTEPWLMEFSDGAVYLGNT
;
A
#
# COMPACT_ATOMS: atom_id res chain seq x y z
N THR A 1 -5.07 -11.07 -4.68
CA THR A 1 -5.48 -10.16 -3.60
C THR A 1 -4.41 -10.10 -2.52
N LEU A 2 -3.98 -8.90 -2.16
CA LEU A 2 -3.11 -8.67 -1.02
C LEU A 2 -3.93 -8.19 0.16
N MET A 3 -3.73 -8.80 1.33
CA MET A 3 -4.38 -8.37 2.57
C MET A 3 -3.30 -8.30 3.66
N LEU A 4 -3.15 -7.11 4.27
CA LEU A 4 -2.20 -6.87 5.35
C LEU A 4 -2.94 -6.40 6.60
N PHE A 5 -2.65 -7.02 7.74
CA PHE A 5 -3.23 -6.64 9.02
C PHE A 5 -2.09 -6.31 9.99
N SER A 6 -1.99 -5.05 10.37
CA SER A 6 -1.03 -4.57 11.37
C SER A 6 -1.80 -4.09 12.61
N ALA A 7 -1.08 -3.75 13.69
CA ALA A 7 -1.70 -3.27 14.92
C ALA A 7 -2.47 -1.96 14.73
N ASP A 8 -1.94 -1.05 13.89
CA ASP A 8 -2.47 0.30 13.73
C ASP A 8 -3.21 0.53 12.41
N TRP A 9 -3.12 -0.42 11.48
CA TRP A 9 -3.71 -0.26 10.15
C TRP A 9 -3.96 -1.62 9.50
N SER A 10 -4.84 -1.63 8.50
CA SER A 10 -4.99 -2.77 7.60
C SER A 10 -5.10 -2.26 6.17
N PHE A 11 -4.61 -3.05 5.24
CA PHE A 11 -4.58 -2.71 3.82
C PHE A 11 -5.00 -3.91 2.98
N ARG A 12 -5.87 -3.66 2.01
CA ARG A 12 -6.31 -4.66 1.05
C ARG A 12 -6.25 -4.06 -0.35
N THR A 13 -5.75 -4.84 -1.30
CA THR A 13 -5.81 -4.45 -2.71
C THR A 13 -5.96 -5.68 -3.61
N GLU A 14 -6.70 -5.51 -4.70
CA GLU A 14 -6.78 -6.47 -5.79
C GLU A 14 -5.95 -6.01 -6.98
N SER A 15 -5.42 -4.78 -6.89
CA SER A 15 -4.57 -4.20 -7.92
C SER A 15 -3.11 -4.60 -7.73
N ALA A 16 -2.29 -4.30 -8.72
CA ALA A 16 -0.84 -4.46 -8.62
C ALA A 16 -0.29 -3.51 -7.56
N TRP A 17 0.73 -3.95 -6.83
CA TRP A 17 1.37 -3.16 -5.77
C TRP A 17 2.88 -3.35 -5.79
N ARG A 18 3.58 -2.41 -5.18
CA ARG A 18 5.04 -2.48 -5.02
C ARG A 18 5.48 -1.77 -3.75
N VAL A 19 6.70 -2.10 -3.29
CA VAL A 19 7.35 -1.43 -2.16
C VAL A 19 8.70 -0.90 -2.62
N SER A 20 8.95 0.36 -2.33
CA SER A 20 10.21 1.04 -2.69
C SER A 20 10.76 1.81 -1.49
N LYS A 21 12.00 2.25 -1.59
CA LYS A 21 12.65 3.11 -0.59
C LYS A 21 13.68 3.96 -1.28
N GLY A 22 13.59 5.30 -1.09
CA GLY A 22 14.54 6.22 -1.69
C GLY A 22 14.54 6.20 -3.22
N GLY A 23 13.40 5.89 -3.83
CA GLY A 23 13.27 5.78 -5.29
C GLY A 23 13.71 4.43 -5.86
N GLU A 24 14.17 3.50 -5.02
CA GLU A 24 14.60 2.16 -5.43
C GLU A 24 13.49 1.14 -5.16
N LEU A 25 13.15 0.34 -6.18
CA LEU A 25 12.19 -0.74 -6.04
C LEU A 25 12.81 -1.87 -5.21
N LEU A 26 12.15 -2.25 -4.11
CA LEU A 26 12.61 -3.34 -3.24
C LEU A 26 11.95 -4.67 -3.62
N PHE A 27 10.63 -4.68 -3.77
CA PHE A 27 9.87 -5.85 -4.22
C PHE A 27 8.47 -5.44 -4.68
N ALA A 28 7.81 -6.34 -5.39
CA ALA A 28 6.48 -6.09 -5.95
C ALA A 28 5.65 -7.38 -5.99
N CYS A 29 4.37 -7.25 -6.35
CA CYS A 29 3.42 -8.36 -6.35
C CYS A 29 3.78 -9.50 -7.32
N TRP A 30 4.62 -9.23 -8.31
CA TRP A 30 5.05 -10.24 -9.28
C TRP A 30 6.31 -11.01 -8.86
N ASP A 31 6.91 -10.68 -7.72
CA ASP A 31 8.07 -11.40 -7.21
C ASP A 31 7.64 -12.71 -6.55
N ASP A 32 8.39 -13.81 -6.78
CA ASP A 32 8.05 -15.12 -6.24
C ASP A 32 8.04 -15.15 -4.71
N ASP A 33 8.88 -14.32 -4.08
CA ASP A 33 9.03 -14.24 -2.62
C ASP A 33 8.30 -13.03 -2.02
N ALA A 34 7.36 -12.44 -2.76
CA ALA A 34 6.67 -11.23 -2.34
C ALA A 34 5.99 -11.36 -0.97
N LEU A 35 5.36 -12.50 -0.68
CA LEU A 35 4.68 -12.71 0.60
C LEU A 35 5.64 -12.72 1.79
N ASP A 36 6.85 -13.25 1.60
CA ASP A 36 7.87 -13.26 2.65
C ASP A 36 8.35 -11.84 2.95
N HIS A 37 8.54 -11.03 1.92
CA HIS A 37 8.96 -9.63 2.09
C HIS A 37 7.85 -8.75 2.67
N VAL A 38 6.62 -8.98 2.27
CA VAL A 38 5.47 -8.21 2.73
C VAL A 38 5.28 -8.32 4.24
N SER A 39 5.58 -9.47 4.83
CA SER A 39 5.45 -9.65 6.28
C SER A 39 6.33 -8.71 7.09
N GLU A 40 7.41 -8.20 6.50
CA GLU A 40 8.30 -7.23 7.14
C GLU A 40 7.62 -5.88 7.39
N LEU A 41 6.53 -5.59 6.69
CA LEU A 41 5.82 -4.31 6.82
C LEU A 41 4.91 -4.25 8.05
N LEU A 42 4.54 -5.40 8.61
CA LEU A 42 3.48 -5.50 9.62
C LEU A 42 3.82 -4.85 10.96
N GLY A 43 5.09 -4.64 11.28
CA GLY A 43 5.49 -3.96 12.51
C GLY A 43 5.66 -2.45 12.34
N LEU A 44 5.44 -1.91 11.15
CA LEU A 44 5.69 -0.51 10.82
C LEU A 44 4.41 0.31 10.92
N SER A 45 4.56 1.61 11.17
CA SER A 45 3.44 2.56 11.16
C SER A 45 3.35 3.25 9.82
N ILE A 46 2.14 3.68 9.45
CA ILE A 46 1.92 4.55 8.29
C ILE A 46 2.11 5.99 8.76
N VAL A 47 3.07 6.70 8.19
CA VAL A 47 3.39 8.07 8.59
C VAL A 47 2.93 9.12 7.59
N GLU A 48 2.61 8.72 6.37
CA GLU A 48 2.09 9.63 5.35
C GLU A 48 1.27 8.86 4.33
N VAL A 49 0.16 9.46 3.90
CA VAL A 49 -0.68 8.95 2.81
C VAL A 49 -0.73 10.03 1.73
N GLY A 50 -0.47 9.67 0.49
CA GLY A 50 -0.49 10.62 -0.62
C GLY A 50 -0.85 9.94 -1.93
N TRP A 51 -0.69 10.69 -3.02
CA TRP A 51 -0.99 10.23 -4.36
C TRP A 51 0.26 10.30 -5.22
N LEU A 52 0.46 9.32 -6.09
CA LEU A 52 1.61 9.32 -7.01
C LEU A 52 1.58 10.53 -7.94
N ILE A 53 0.36 10.94 -8.34
CA ILE A 53 0.12 12.15 -9.13
C ILE A 53 -0.96 12.95 -8.43
N ASP A 54 -0.61 14.10 -7.86
CA ASP A 54 -1.55 14.92 -7.07
C ASP A 54 -2.79 15.33 -7.85
N ALA A 55 -2.65 15.57 -9.15
CA ALA A 55 -3.77 15.95 -10.01
C ALA A 55 -4.70 14.78 -10.34
N GLN A 56 -4.30 13.55 -10.06
CA GLN A 56 -5.06 12.34 -10.35
C GLN A 56 -5.03 11.41 -9.14
N PRO A 57 -5.94 11.56 -8.17
CA PRO A 57 -5.93 10.78 -6.94
C PRO A 57 -6.44 9.34 -7.15
N ILE A 58 -5.72 8.57 -7.95
CA ILE A 58 -6.07 7.18 -8.29
C ILE A 58 -5.09 6.20 -7.67
N ASP A 59 -3.79 6.49 -7.79
CA ASP A 59 -2.74 5.60 -7.32
C ASP A 59 -2.12 6.16 -6.04
N PRO A 60 -2.48 5.62 -4.87
CA PRO A 60 -1.97 6.11 -3.60
C PRO A 60 -0.58 5.58 -3.28
N PHE A 61 0.10 6.29 -2.40
CA PHE A 61 1.26 5.75 -1.72
C PHE A 61 1.08 5.86 -0.21
N PHE A 62 1.64 4.90 0.52
CA PHE A 62 1.61 4.85 1.97
C PHE A 62 3.05 4.78 2.47
N LYS A 63 3.53 5.85 3.09
CA LYS A 63 4.89 5.90 3.61
C LYS A 63 4.94 5.26 4.98
N LEU A 64 5.86 4.32 5.15
CA LEU A 64 6.05 3.58 6.38
C LEU A 64 7.11 4.23 7.26
N SER A 65 7.10 3.90 8.54
CA SER A 65 7.95 4.53 9.55
C SER A 65 9.45 4.34 9.33
N ASP A 66 9.86 3.32 8.57
CA ASP A 66 11.27 3.07 8.23
C ASP A 66 11.71 3.70 6.90
N GLY A 67 10.82 4.45 6.25
CA GLY A 67 11.09 5.11 4.98
C GLY A 67 10.69 4.32 3.75
N ARG A 68 10.23 3.06 3.91
CA ARG A 68 9.66 2.31 2.79
C ARG A 68 8.33 2.93 2.35
N VAL A 69 8.00 2.76 1.10
CA VAL A 69 6.74 3.25 0.52
C VAL A 69 6.02 2.08 -0.13
N LEU A 70 4.80 1.84 0.32
CA LEU A 70 3.89 0.89 -0.31
C LEU A 70 2.96 1.68 -1.22
N ASN A 71 2.91 1.32 -2.50
CA ASN A 71 1.95 1.93 -3.40
C ASN A 71 1.29 0.89 -4.28
N THR A 72 0.07 1.18 -4.70
CA THR A 72 -0.73 0.33 -5.56
C THR A 72 -1.10 1.06 -6.83
N PHE A 73 -1.22 0.29 -7.92
CA PHE A 73 -1.61 0.81 -9.23
C PHE A 73 -3.04 0.36 -9.51
N CYS A 74 -3.89 1.28 -9.93
CA CYS A 74 -5.28 0.97 -10.24
C CYS A 74 -5.35 0.06 -11.48
N SER A 75 -5.38 -1.24 -11.26
CA SER A 75 -5.53 -2.24 -12.32
C SER A 75 -6.84 -3.03 -12.23
N SER A 76 -7.67 -2.72 -11.23
CA SER A 76 -8.99 -3.31 -11.04
C SER A 76 -10.07 -2.34 -11.48
N SER A 77 -11.19 -2.86 -12.01
CA SER A 77 -12.33 -2.05 -12.41
C SER A 77 -13.31 -1.76 -11.27
N THR A 78 -13.08 -2.36 -10.10
CA THR A 78 -13.88 -2.14 -8.89
C THR A 78 -12.93 -1.74 -7.77
N GLU A 79 -13.38 -1.61 -6.54
CA GLU A 79 -12.58 -1.14 -5.40
C GLU A 79 -11.14 -1.65 -5.41
N PRO A 80 -10.17 -0.91 -5.99
CA PRO A 80 -8.82 -1.44 -6.18
C PRO A 80 -8.03 -1.55 -4.89
N TRP A 81 -8.40 -0.77 -3.87
CA TRP A 81 -7.70 -0.82 -2.58
C TRP A 81 -8.54 -0.23 -1.46
N LEU A 82 -8.21 -0.66 -0.23
CA LEU A 82 -8.82 -0.15 1.01
C LEU A 82 -7.75 -0.08 2.09
N MET A 83 -7.63 1.08 2.73
CA MET A 83 -6.75 1.29 3.88
C MET A 83 -7.60 1.73 5.08
N GLU A 84 -7.50 1.00 6.20
CA GLU A 84 -8.18 1.33 7.44
C GLU A 84 -7.15 1.58 8.55
N PHE A 85 -7.41 2.58 9.39
CA PHE A 85 -6.58 2.88 10.55
C PHE A 85 -7.34 2.59 11.83
N SER A 86 -6.59 2.31 12.91
CA SER A 86 -7.17 1.95 14.22
C SER A 86 -8.02 3.08 14.83
N ASP A 87 -7.84 4.32 14.40
CA ASP A 87 -8.64 5.47 14.85
C ASP A 87 -9.98 5.61 14.12
N GLY A 88 -10.29 4.69 13.22
CA GLY A 88 -11.52 4.69 12.44
C GLY A 88 -11.43 5.37 11.07
N ALA A 89 -10.29 5.97 10.72
CA ALA A 89 -10.11 6.56 9.39
C ALA A 89 -10.06 5.47 8.32
N VAL A 90 -10.76 5.67 7.21
CA VAL A 90 -10.86 4.72 6.10
C VAL A 90 -10.62 5.45 4.79
N TYR A 91 -9.76 4.88 3.95
CA TYR A 91 -9.45 5.40 2.62
C TYR A 91 -9.75 4.32 1.58
N LEU A 92 -10.55 4.67 0.58
CA LEU A 92 -10.98 3.76 -0.49
C LEU A 92 -10.43 4.22 -1.84
N GLY A 93 -9.97 3.26 -2.63
CA GLY A 93 -9.66 3.50 -4.03
C GLY A 93 -10.93 3.49 -4.87
N ASN A 94 -10.99 4.42 -5.82
CA ASN A 94 -12.07 4.49 -6.80
C ASN A 94 -11.49 4.33 -8.20
N THR A 95 -12.25 3.71 -9.06
CA THR A 95 -11.92 3.60 -10.48
C THR A 95 -12.57 4.71 -11.29
#